data_ff9c8517f939523a9dbe7e63dde33a65
#
_entry.id   ff9c8517f939523a9dbe7e63dde33a65
#
_cell.length_a   1.000
_cell.length_b   1.000
_cell.length_c   1.000
_cell.angle_alpha   90.00
_cell.angle_beta   90.00
_cell.angle_gamma   90.00
#
_symmetry.space_group_name_H-M   'P 1'
#
loop_
_entity.id
_entity.type
_entity.pdbx_description
1 polymer ?
#
loop_
_entity_poly.entity_id
_entity_poly.type
_entity_poly.pdbx_seq_one_letter_code
_entity_poly.pdbx_strand_id
1 'polypeptide(L)'
;TTEIYTLSLHDALPICSVSRFGDEKRYHDLSAKVLANSYFFLSGTPFVYQGQEIGMTSIYLKNMRDYVDVAAFCTHDIMKKLGLPEKLAMKMLAYGSRDNARTPVQWTDGKCAGFTTADRAWFHINKNYKDINVESQIDDENSVLNYYRELIRIRKENPIIIYGDYKLHYKNSKNLWVYERNYEGKRMLVVLNFSDKAVRFKAPEGFDLEKGMLLIGN
;
A
#
# COMPACT_ATOMS: atom_id res chain seq x y z
N THR A 1 28.20 -1.47 4.35
CA THR A 1 27.53 -0.24 3.89
C THR A 1 26.14 -0.63 3.47
N THR A 2 25.19 -0.39 4.36
CA THR A 2 23.77 -0.60 4.07
C THR A 2 23.33 0.55 3.20
N GLU A 3 23.17 0.34 1.91
CA GLU A 3 22.50 1.31 1.05
C GLU A 3 21.04 1.39 1.51
N ILE A 4 20.75 2.46 2.22
CA ILE A 4 19.36 2.84 2.49
C ILE A 4 18.83 3.34 1.14
N TYR A 5 18.07 2.50 0.47
CA TYR A 5 17.24 2.97 -0.63
C TYR A 5 16.23 3.95 -0.04
N THR A 6 16.58 5.22 -0.08
CA THR A 6 15.63 6.30 0.09
C THR A 6 14.70 6.17 -1.12
N LEU A 7 13.58 5.49 -0.95
CA LEU A 7 12.48 5.62 -1.89
C LEU A 7 12.23 7.12 -2.00
N SER A 8 12.50 7.67 -3.17
CA SER A 8 12.22 9.07 -3.45
C SER A 8 10.77 9.32 -3.04
N LEU A 9 10.52 10.37 -2.28
CA LEU A 9 9.17 10.80 -1.90
C LEU A 9 8.24 10.91 -3.13
N HIS A 10 8.78 11.13 -4.32
CA HIS A 10 8.05 11.12 -5.58
C HIS A 10 7.55 9.73 -5.99
N ASP A 11 8.27 8.67 -5.63
CA ASP A 11 7.87 7.29 -5.95
C ASP A 11 7.11 6.64 -4.78
N ALA A 12 7.26 7.20 -3.58
CA ALA A 12 6.59 6.73 -2.37
C ALA A 12 5.18 7.34 -2.18
N LEU A 13 4.72 8.17 -3.12
CA LEU A 13 3.43 8.85 -3.09
C LEU A 13 2.34 8.25 -3.99
N PRO A 14 2.11 6.93 -4.06
CA PRO A 14 0.80 6.51 -4.47
C PRO A 14 0.00 6.18 -3.21
N ILE A 15 -0.93 7.05 -2.84
CA ILE A 15 -2.05 6.70 -1.95
C ILE A 15 -2.59 5.32 -2.30
N CYS A 16 -2.48 4.96 -3.52
CA CYS A 16 -3.02 3.82 -4.17
C CYS A 16 -1.97 2.71 -4.30
N SER A 17 -1.23 2.43 -3.23
CA SER A 17 -0.30 1.29 -3.21
C SER A 17 -0.99 0.00 -3.63
N VAL A 18 -2.24 -0.22 -3.20
CA VAL A 18 -3.07 -1.35 -3.61
C VAL A 18 -3.32 -1.36 -5.11
N SER A 19 -3.72 -0.22 -5.70
CA SER A 19 -3.96 -0.12 -7.15
C SER A 19 -2.71 -0.28 -7.99
N ARG A 20 -1.52 0.09 -7.46
CA ARG A 20 -0.26 0.04 -8.18
C ARG A 20 0.47 -1.29 -8.05
N PHE A 21 0.43 -1.91 -6.89
CA PHE A 21 1.26 -3.06 -6.54
C PHE A 21 0.47 -4.28 -6.07
N GLY A 22 -0.84 -4.14 -5.85
CA GLY A 22 -1.74 -5.18 -5.39
C GLY A 22 -2.84 -5.50 -6.39
N ASP A 23 -3.85 -6.21 -5.91
CA ASP A 23 -5.11 -6.47 -6.63
C ASP A 23 -6.25 -5.74 -5.93
N GLU A 24 -6.64 -4.60 -6.48
CA GLU A 24 -7.69 -3.74 -5.91
C GLU A 24 -9.13 -4.27 -6.08
N LYS A 25 -9.29 -5.40 -6.79
CA LYS A 25 -10.61 -5.95 -7.12
C LYS A 25 -10.92 -7.22 -6.35
N ARG A 26 -10.05 -8.22 -6.46
CA ARG A 26 -10.30 -9.55 -5.92
C ARG A 26 -9.70 -9.74 -4.52
N TYR A 27 -8.54 -9.13 -4.29
CA TYR A 27 -7.77 -9.31 -3.08
C TYR A 27 -7.41 -7.96 -2.44
N HIS A 28 -8.35 -7.01 -2.46
CA HIS A 28 -8.12 -5.64 -2.00
C HIS A 28 -7.49 -5.58 -0.60
N ASP A 29 -8.17 -6.10 0.42
CA ASP A 29 -7.71 -6.03 1.81
C ASP A 29 -6.44 -6.83 2.05
N LEU A 30 -6.35 -8.03 1.46
CA LEU A 30 -5.15 -8.86 1.54
C LEU A 30 -3.95 -8.16 0.90
N SER A 31 -4.16 -7.51 -0.26
CA SER A 31 -3.11 -6.73 -0.92
C SER A 31 -2.67 -5.54 -0.07
N ALA A 32 -3.61 -4.80 0.53
CA ALA A 32 -3.30 -3.69 1.41
C ALA A 32 -2.46 -4.14 2.60
N LYS A 33 -2.83 -5.25 3.25
CA LYS A 33 -2.13 -5.82 4.41
C LYS A 33 -0.75 -6.36 4.05
N VAL A 34 -0.60 -7.10 2.95
CA VAL A 34 0.70 -7.60 2.48
C VAL A 34 1.65 -6.46 2.15
N LEU A 35 1.15 -5.42 1.47
CA LEU A 35 1.93 -4.23 1.16
C LEU A 35 2.33 -3.49 2.44
N ALA A 36 1.45 -3.35 3.42
CA ALA A 36 1.79 -2.76 4.71
C ALA A 36 2.91 -3.55 5.40
N ASN A 37 2.80 -4.88 5.48
CA ASN A 37 3.84 -5.74 6.04
C ASN A 37 5.19 -5.54 5.34
N SER A 38 5.19 -5.31 4.03
CA SER A 38 6.42 -5.22 3.25
C SER A 38 7.37 -4.13 3.73
N TYR A 39 6.85 -3.02 4.27
CA TYR A 39 7.69 -1.92 4.75
C TYR A 39 7.65 -1.71 6.28
N PHE A 40 6.60 -2.15 6.98
CA PHE A 40 6.53 -2.02 8.45
C PHE A 40 7.59 -2.86 9.18
N PHE A 41 7.97 -4.00 8.64
CA PHE A 41 8.99 -4.89 9.22
C PHE A 41 10.43 -4.60 8.77
N LEU A 42 10.64 -3.54 7.98
CA LEU A 42 11.97 -3.04 7.63
C LEU A 42 12.49 -2.02 8.67
N SER A 43 13.81 -1.82 8.72
CA SER A 43 14.47 -0.95 9.72
C SER A 43 14.20 0.55 9.54
N GLY A 44 13.92 1.01 8.33
CA GLY A 44 13.64 2.43 8.07
C GLY A 44 12.36 2.94 8.73
N THR A 45 12.14 4.25 8.76
CA THR A 45 10.88 4.86 9.22
C THR A 45 9.79 4.61 8.20
N PRO A 46 8.71 3.90 8.55
CA PRO A 46 7.58 3.73 7.65
C PRO A 46 6.81 5.05 7.51
N PHE A 47 6.52 5.44 6.28
CA PHE A 47 5.63 6.55 5.98
C PHE A 47 4.29 5.98 5.55
N VAL A 48 3.23 6.39 6.23
CA VAL A 48 1.85 6.06 5.86
C VAL A 48 1.24 7.32 5.26
N TYR A 49 0.86 7.24 3.99
CA TYR A 49 0.16 8.35 3.35
C TYR A 49 -1.34 8.24 3.67
N GLN A 50 -2.01 9.41 3.79
CA GLN A 50 -3.46 9.48 4.08
C GLN A 50 -4.28 8.59 3.14
N GLY A 51 -5.15 7.77 3.70
CA GLY A 51 -5.99 6.82 2.96
C GLY A 51 -5.34 5.48 2.65
N GLN A 52 -4.03 5.33 2.81
CA GLN A 52 -3.34 4.06 2.66
C GLN A 52 -3.75 3.09 3.77
N GLU A 53 -3.97 3.62 4.98
CA GLU A 53 -4.38 2.88 6.17
C GLU A 53 -5.79 2.31 6.10
N ILE A 54 -6.60 2.74 5.14
CA ILE A 54 -7.93 2.19 4.85
C ILE A 54 -7.99 1.52 3.47
N GLY A 55 -6.85 1.40 2.79
CA GLY A 55 -6.78 0.76 1.48
C GLY A 55 -7.42 1.57 0.34
N MET A 56 -7.43 2.91 0.38
CA MET A 56 -7.96 3.71 -0.73
C MET A 56 -7.30 3.35 -2.06
N THR A 57 -8.08 3.40 -3.14
CA THR A 57 -7.64 3.05 -4.49
C THR A 57 -7.59 4.24 -5.43
N SER A 58 -6.95 4.07 -6.59
CA SER A 58 -6.85 5.10 -7.62
C SER A 58 -8.23 5.48 -8.16
N ILE A 59 -8.43 6.78 -8.46
CA ILE A 59 -9.71 7.28 -8.98
C ILE A 59 -9.87 7.05 -10.48
N TYR A 60 -8.79 6.87 -11.23
CA TYR A 60 -8.78 6.64 -12.68
C TYR A 60 -9.60 7.66 -13.48
N LEU A 61 -9.23 8.94 -13.43
CA LEU A 61 -9.89 10.02 -14.15
C LEU A 61 -9.90 9.75 -15.68
N LYS A 62 -11.04 10.02 -16.30
CA LYS A 62 -11.28 9.65 -17.72
C LYS A 62 -11.16 10.83 -18.69
N ASN A 63 -11.20 12.06 -18.19
CA ASN A 63 -11.16 13.27 -19.04
C ASN A 63 -10.06 14.20 -18.55
N MET A 64 -9.36 14.86 -19.49
CA MET A 64 -8.30 15.83 -19.13
C MET A 64 -8.80 17.00 -18.28
N ARG A 65 -10.02 17.44 -18.46
CA ARG A 65 -10.66 18.52 -17.66
C ARG A 65 -10.80 18.20 -16.18
N ASP A 66 -10.73 16.92 -15.82
CA ASP A 66 -10.90 16.44 -14.43
C ASP A 66 -9.56 16.42 -13.67
N TYR A 67 -8.43 16.56 -14.40
CA TYR A 67 -7.09 16.64 -13.81
C TYR A 67 -6.79 18.07 -13.32
N VAL A 68 -6.05 18.18 -12.25
CA VAL A 68 -5.52 19.42 -11.69
C VAL A 68 -4.00 19.46 -11.65
N ASP A 69 -3.35 18.30 -11.80
CA ASP A 69 -1.89 18.20 -11.81
C ASP A 69 -1.30 18.72 -13.12
N VAL A 70 -0.51 19.80 -13.04
CA VAL A 70 0.19 20.38 -14.22
C VAL A 70 1.03 19.32 -14.94
N ALA A 71 1.66 18.39 -14.21
CA ALA A 71 2.43 17.31 -14.83
C ALA A 71 1.56 16.39 -15.70
N ALA A 72 0.28 16.20 -15.36
CA ALA A 72 -0.63 15.41 -16.19
C ALA A 72 -0.87 16.09 -17.55
N PHE A 73 -1.06 17.39 -17.58
CA PHE A 73 -1.21 18.15 -18.83
C PHE A 73 0.05 18.10 -19.68
N CYS A 74 1.23 18.34 -19.09
CA CYS A 74 2.50 18.25 -19.81
C CYS A 74 2.73 16.86 -20.38
N THR A 75 2.46 15.80 -19.59
CA THR A 75 2.62 14.41 -20.02
C THR A 75 1.66 14.07 -21.15
N HIS A 76 0.41 14.52 -21.08
CA HIS A 76 -0.59 14.33 -22.12
C HIS A 76 -0.15 14.99 -23.43
N ASP A 77 0.34 16.22 -23.38
CA ASP A 77 0.82 16.96 -24.57
C ASP A 77 2.02 16.27 -25.22
N ILE A 78 2.96 15.73 -24.41
CA ILE A 78 4.08 14.95 -24.92
C ILE A 78 3.57 13.69 -25.62
N MET A 79 2.66 12.95 -25.00
CA MET A 79 2.08 11.74 -25.58
C MET A 79 1.38 12.02 -26.91
N LYS A 80 0.62 13.13 -27.00
CA LYS A 80 0.00 13.58 -28.25
C LYS A 80 1.03 13.91 -29.35
N LYS A 81 2.09 14.64 -28.99
CA LYS A 81 3.19 14.96 -29.93
C LYS A 81 3.90 13.71 -30.44
N LEU A 82 3.97 12.66 -29.61
CA LEU A 82 4.51 11.35 -30.01
C LEU A 82 3.52 10.49 -30.80
N GLY A 83 2.32 10.98 -31.10
CA GLY A 83 1.32 10.30 -31.90
C GLY A 83 0.57 9.19 -31.16
N LEU A 84 0.60 9.15 -29.82
CA LEU A 84 -0.16 8.17 -29.06
C LEU A 84 -1.68 8.40 -29.22
N PRO A 85 -2.47 7.33 -29.45
CA PRO A 85 -3.93 7.44 -29.42
C PRO A 85 -4.43 7.97 -28.09
N GLU A 86 -5.40 8.89 -28.13
CA GLU A 86 -5.98 9.56 -26.94
C GLU A 86 -6.38 8.56 -25.86
N LYS A 87 -7.04 7.45 -26.23
CA LYS A 87 -7.46 6.40 -25.30
C LYS A 87 -6.29 5.78 -24.54
N LEU A 88 -5.15 5.61 -25.21
CA LEU A 88 -3.94 5.04 -24.59
C LEU A 88 -3.28 6.08 -23.66
N ALA A 89 -3.14 7.32 -24.13
CA ALA A 89 -2.60 8.41 -23.32
C ALA A 89 -3.40 8.59 -22.02
N MET A 90 -4.73 8.65 -22.11
CA MET A 90 -5.60 8.75 -20.94
C MET A 90 -5.49 7.56 -20.01
N LYS A 91 -5.33 6.34 -20.53
CA LYS A 91 -5.12 5.15 -19.68
C LYS A 91 -3.81 5.24 -18.90
N MET A 92 -2.73 5.68 -19.57
CA MET A 92 -1.42 5.84 -18.91
C MET A 92 -1.47 6.94 -17.83
N LEU A 93 -2.12 8.07 -18.13
CA LEU A 93 -2.31 9.15 -17.17
C LEU A 93 -3.13 8.72 -15.96
N ALA A 94 -4.24 8.01 -16.17
CA ALA A 94 -5.08 7.53 -15.10
C ALA A 94 -4.32 6.64 -14.11
N TYR A 95 -3.33 5.89 -14.58
CA TYR A 95 -2.47 5.05 -13.75
C TYR A 95 -1.35 5.83 -13.03
N GLY A 96 -0.74 6.81 -13.70
CA GLY A 96 0.48 7.48 -13.25
C GLY A 96 0.27 8.85 -12.63
N SER A 97 -0.94 9.43 -12.69
CA SER A 97 -1.16 10.79 -12.20
C SER A 97 -1.08 10.91 -10.68
N ARG A 98 -0.42 11.97 -10.22
CA ARG A 98 -0.41 12.38 -8.81
C ARG A 98 -1.79 12.80 -8.29
N ASP A 99 -2.75 13.06 -9.17
CA ASP A 99 -4.12 13.37 -8.78
C ASP A 99 -4.81 12.21 -8.05
N ASN A 100 -4.38 10.96 -8.31
CA ASN A 100 -4.79 9.82 -7.51
C ASN A 100 -4.46 10.01 -6.01
N ALA A 101 -3.38 10.72 -5.70
CA ALA A 101 -2.91 11.00 -4.36
C ALA A 101 -3.59 12.22 -3.70
N ARG A 102 -4.42 12.96 -4.44
CA ARG A 102 -5.07 14.20 -3.97
C ARG A 102 -6.56 14.02 -3.67
N THR A 103 -7.07 12.80 -3.84
CA THR A 103 -8.47 12.51 -3.51
C THR A 103 -8.71 12.72 -2.02
N PRO A 104 -9.87 13.29 -1.63
CA PRO A 104 -10.27 13.40 -0.24
C PRO A 104 -10.27 12.06 0.46
N VAL A 105 -9.86 12.04 1.73
CA VAL A 105 -9.97 10.83 2.57
C VAL A 105 -11.43 10.45 2.72
N GLN A 106 -11.70 9.17 2.60
CA GLN A 106 -13.03 8.59 2.67
C GLN A 106 -13.36 8.26 4.15
N TRP A 107 -14.07 9.17 4.82
CA TRP A 107 -14.42 9.03 6.23
C TRP A 107 -15.67 8.20 6.45
N THR A 108 -16.71 8.43 5.63
CA THR A 108 -18.01 7.76 5.75
C THR A 108 -18.58 7.44 4.37
N ASP A 109 -19.67 6.70 4.31
CA ASP A 109 -20.44 6.45 3.09
C ASP A 109 -21.40 7.61 2.72
N GLY A 110 -21.42 8.68 3.54
CA GLY A 110 -22.28 9.83 3.38
C GLY A 110 -21.83 10.83 2.31
N LYS A 111 -22.51 11.99 2.28
CA LYS A 111 -22.23 13.07 1.34
C LYS A 111 -20.75 13.47 1.38
N CYS A 112 -20.16 13.61 0.20
CA CYS A 112 -18.73 13.95 0.05
C CYS A 112 -17.79 13.01 0.82
N ALA A 113 -18.17 11.74 0.98
CA ALA A 113 -17.41 10.75 1.78
C ALA A 113 -17.12 11.22 3.22
N GLY A 114 -17.98 12.06 3.80
CA GLY A 114 -17.76 12.65 5.11
C GLY A 114 -16.60 13.64 5.20
N PHE A 115 -15.95 13.97 4.08
CA PHE A 115 -14.78 14.85 4.06
C PHE A 115 -15.12 16.32 4.30
N THR A 116 -16.28 16.77 3.84
CA THR A 116 -16.74 18.15 3.98
C THR A 116 -18.26 18.22 4.09
N THR A 117 -18.74 19.26 4.79
CA THR A 117 -20.16 19.61 4.86
C THR A 117 -20.62 20.45 3.67
N ALA A 118 -19.71 20.95 2.84
CA ALA A 118 -20.01 21.71 1.63
C ALA A 118 -20.75 20.84 0.59
N ASP A 119 -21.33 21.47 -0.43
CA ASP A 119 -22.05 20.76 -1.50
C ASP A 119 -21.11 19.93 -2.37
N ARG A 120 -19.85 20.33 -2.46
CA ARG A 120 -18.81 19.65 -3.25
C ARG A 120 -17.52 19.62 -2.48
N ALA A 121 -16.79 18.50 -2.60
CA ALA A 121 -15.40 18.44 -2.18
C ALA A 121 -14.53 19.25 -3.17
N TRP A 122 -13.35 19.66 -2.72
CA TRP A 122 -12.40 20.43 -3.54
C TRP A 122 -11.89 19.65 -4.75
N PHE A 123 -11.89 18.32 -4.67
CA PHE A 123 -11.49 17.41 -5.73
C PHE A 123 -12.46 16.24 -5.85
N HIS A 124 -12.31 15.44 -6.89
CA HIS A 124 -13.14 14.26 -7.11
C HIS A 124 -12.98 13.22 -5.99
N ILE A 125 -14.08 12.64 -5.57
CA ILE A 125 -14.12 11.53 -4.62
C ILE A 125 -14.23 10.24 -5.39
N ASN A 126 -13.44 9.24 -5.02
CA ASN A 126 -13.54 7.91 -5.63
C ASN A 126 -14.91 7.30 -5.29
N LYS A 127 -15.56 6.72 -6.29
CA LYS A 127 -16.93 6.19 -6.14
C LYS A 127 -17.04 5.03 -5.15
N ASN A 128 -15.93 4.37 -4.86
CA ASN A 128 -15.86 3.27 -3.89
C ASN A 128 -15.86 3.72 -2.43
N TYR A 129 -16.03 5.01 -2.15
CA TYR A 129 -16.13 5.52 -0.78
C TYR A 129 -17.29 4.91 0.01
N LYS A 130 -18.26 4.32 -0.68
CA LYS A 130 -19.37 3.61 -0.04
C LYS A 130 -18.94 2.30 0.62
N ASP A 131 -17.90 1.69 0.08
CA ASP A 131 -17.39 0.39 0.54
C ASP A 131 -16.08 0.54 1.32
N ILE A 132 -15.24 1.50 0.89
CA ILE A 132 -13.92 1.75 1.48
C ILE A 132 -13.96 3.11 2.20
N ASN A 133 -14.13 3.10 3.50
CA ASN A 133 -14.14 4.31 4.33
C ASN A 133 -13.75 3.99 5.78
N VAL A 134 -13.43 5.02 6.57
CA VAL A 134 -13.03 4.84 7.97
C VAL A 134 -14.16 4.28 8.82
N GLU A 135 -15.38 4.78 8.64
CA GLU A 135 -16.55 4.39 9.45
C GLU A 135 -16.84 2.89 9.34
N SER A 136 -16.76 2.33 8.13
CA SER A 136 -16.98 0.89 7.90
C SER A 136 -15.87 0.01 8.48
N GLN A 137 -14.68 0.58 8.76
CA GLN A 137 -13.50 -0.18 9.18
C GLN A 137 -13.17 -0.04 10.67
N ILE A 138 -13.67 0.99 11.34
CA ILE A 138 -13.21 1.34 12.68
C ILE A 138 -13.52 0.25 13.72
N ASP A 139 -14.66 -0.42 13.58
CA ASP A 139 -15.12 -1.48 14.50
C ASP A 139 -14.92 -2.89 13.93
N ASP A 140 -14.40 -3.04 12.72
CA ASP A 140 -14.04 -4.32 12.14
C ASP A 140 -12.60 -4.69 12.48
N GLU A 141 -12.41 -5.63 13.39
CA GLU A 141 -11.09 -6.12 13.81
C GLU A 141 -10.24 -6.65 12.65
N ASN A 142 -10.88 -7.13 11.57
CA ASN A 142 -10.21 -7.65 10.39
C ASN A 142 -9.98 -6.61 9.31
N SER A 143 -10.36 -5.35 9.52
CA SER A 143 -10.20 -4.28 8.55
C SER A 143 -8.73 -3.96 8.26
N VAL A 144 -8.50 -3.26 7.15
CA VAL A 144 -7.18 -2.72 6.81
C VAL A 144 -6.74 -1.69 7.87
N LEU A 145 -7.66 -0.84 8.35
CA LEU A 145 -7.39 0.17 9.37
C LEU A 145 -6.88 -0.44 10.69
N ASN A 146 -7.58 -1.45 11.20
CA ASN A 146 -7.19 -2.08 12.45
C ASN A 146 -5.91 -2.92 12.28
N TYR A 147 -5.67 -3.46 11.10
CA TYR A 147 -4.40 -4.11 10.76
C TYR A 147 -3.22 -3.13 10.83
N TYR A 148 -3.37 -1.91 10.30
CA TYR A 148 -2.35 -0.86 10.43
C TYR A 148 -2.11 -0.43 11.88
N ARG A 149 -3.16 -0.33 12.69
CA ARG A 149 -3.03 -0.07 14.14
C ARG A 149 -2.18 -1.14 14.82
N GLU A 150 -2.44 -2.39 14.50
CA GLU A 150 -1.70 -3.52 15.04
C GLU A 150 -0.24 -3.53 14.57
N LEU A 151 0.03 -3.25 13.31
CA LEU A 151 1.41 -3.12 12.80
C LEU A 151 2.20 -2.03 13.52
N ILE A 152 1.57 -0.89 13.80
CA ILE A 152 2.19 0.20 14.58
C ILE A 152 2.51 -0.27 15.99
N ARG A 153 1.60 -0.99 16.64
CA ARG A 153 1.81 -1.55 17.98
C ARG A 153 2.97 -2.55 17.98
N ILE A 154 2.93 -3.54 17.09
CA ILE A 154 3.98 -4.56 16.94
C ILE A 154 5.34 -3.91 16.73
N ARG A 155 5.42 -2.92 15.84
CA ARG A 155 6.67 -2.23 15.56
C ARG A 155 7.23 -1.50 16.77
N LYS A 156 6.39 -0.86 17.59
CA LYS A 156 6.81 -0.16 18.81
C LYS A 156 7.29 -1.13 19.90
N GLU A 157 6.67 -2.29 20.00
CA GLU A 157 6.96 -3.29 21.04
C GLU A 157 8.14 -4.21 20.69
N ASN A 158 8.58 -4.22 19.43
CA ASN A 158 9.61 -5.15 18.95
C ASN A 158 10.84 -4.42 18.38
N PRO A 159 11.83 -4.10 19.20
CA PRO A 159 13.08 -3.42 18.77
C PRO A 159 13.82 -4.17 17.65
N ILE A 160 13.66 -5.49 17.54
CA ILE A 160 14.24 -6.31 16.48
C ILE A 160 13.85 -5.83 15.07
N ILE A 161 12.68 -5.20 14.91
CA ILE A 161 12.23 -4.65 13.62
C ILE A 161 13.10 -3.46 13.21
N ILE A 162 13.53 -2.65 14.18
CA ILE A 162 14.28 -1.41 13.95
C ILE A 162 15.78 -1.70 13.88
N TYR A 163 16.29 -2.45 14.83
CA TYR A 163 17.74 -2.62 15.07
C TYR A 163 18.29 -3.95 14.55
N GLY A 164 17.44 -4.90 14.21
CA GLY A 164 17.88 -6.23 13.78
C GLY A 164 18.59 -6.21 12.42
N ASP A 165 19.47 -7.18 12.22
CA ASP A 165 20.08 -7.45 10.93
C ASP A 165 19.05 -7.98 9.95
N TYR A 166 19.28 -7.72 8.67
CA TYR A 166 18.42 -8.20 7.59
C TYR A 166 19.10 -9.33 6.82
N LYS A 167 18.40 -10.45 6.65
CA LYS A 167 18.85 -11.55 5.80
C LYS A 167 17.73 -12.05 4.91
N LEU A 168 17.93 -11.91 3.60
CA LEU A 168 16.98 -12.35 2.59
C LEU A 168 17.08 -13.86 2.35
N HIS A 169 15.93 -14.51 2.37
CA HIS A 169 15.73 -15.90 1.95
C HIS A 169 14.96 -15.95 0.62
N TYR A 170 14.87 -17.11 0.01
CA TYR A 170 14.07 -17.32 -1.21
C TYR A 170 14.37 -16.32 -2.35
N LYS A 171 15.63 -15.94 -2.54
CA LYS A 171 16.09 -14.90 -3.49
C LYS A 171 15.54 -15.05 -4.92
N ASN A 172 15.27 -16.29 -5.35
CA ASN A 172 14.79 -16.59 -6.69
C ASN A 172 13.27 -16.82 -6.76
N SER A 173 12.54 -16.66 -5.66
CA SER A 173 11.09 -16.79 -5.67
C SER A 173 10.46 -15.58 -6.36
N LYS A 174 9.49 -15.83 -7.24
CA LYS A 174 8.69 -14.78 -7.86
C LYS A 174 7.46 -14.42 -7.04
N ASN A 175 7.07 -15.29 -6.11
CA ASN A 175 5.82 -15.20 -5.36
C ASN A 175 6.02 -14.85 -3.90
N LEU A 176 7.15 -15.26 -3.32
CA LEU A 176 7.43 -15.06 -1.90
C LEU A 176 8.56 -14.05 -1.71
N TRP A 177 8.33 -13.12 -0.79
CA TRP A 177 9.39 -12.35 -0.18
C TRP A 177 9.55 -12.79 1.26
N VAL A 178 10.69 -13.43 1.55
CA VAL A 178 10.98 -14.02 2.86
C VAL A 178 12.29 -13.45 3.37
N TYR A 179 12.27 -12.89 4.55
CA TYR A 179 13.47 -12.41 5.21
C TYR A 179 13.41 -12.60 6.73
N GLU A 180 14.57 -12.64 7.33
CA GLU A 180 14.71 -12.67 8.78
C GLU A 180 15.32 -11.39 9.31
N ARG A 181 15.00 -11.10 10.56
CA ARG A 181 15.62 -10.09 11.38
C ARG A 181 16.25 -10.78 12.58
N ASN A 182 17.46 -10.35 12.98
CA ASN A 182 18.14 -10.87 14.15
C ASN A 182 18.59 -9.72 15.05
N TYR A 183 18.29 -9.81 16.33
CA TYR A 183 18.64 -8.77 17.31
C TYR A 183 18.72 -9.37 18.70
N GLU A 184 19.86 -9.21 19.39
CA GLU A 184 20.06 -9.67 20.78
C GLU A 184 19.64 -11.14 21.02
N GLY A 185 20.02 -12.03 20.11
CA GLY A 185 19.70 -13.45 20.20
C GLY A 185 18.27 -13.83 19.84
N LYS A 186 17.39 -12.84 19.57
CA LYS A 186 16.03 -13.09 19.07
C LYS A 186 16.05 -13.12 17.54
N ARG A 187 15.13 -13.90 16.99
CA ARG A 187 14.95 -14.01 15.53
C ARG A 187 13.48 -13.77 15.16
N MET A 188 13.25 -13.04 14.12
CA MET A 188 11.93 -12.79 13.54
C MET A 188 11.96 -13.19 12.08
N LEU A 189 10.97 -13.94 11.63
CA LEU A 189 10.79 -14.33 10.23
C LEU A 189 9.59 -13.60 9.66
N VAL A 190 9.79 -12.95 8.53
CA VAL A 190 8.73 -12.29 7.77
C VAL A 190 8.53 -13.05 6.47
N VAL A 191 7.29 -13.47 6.21
CA VAL A 191 6.92 -14.26 5.02
C VAL A 191 5.76 -13.56 4.33
N LEU A 192 5.99 -13.07 3.12
CA LEU A 192 5.00 -12.36 2.33
C LEU A 192 4.73 -13.12 1.04
N ASN A 193 3.46 -13.40 0.77
CA ASN A 193 3.03 -14.03 -0.47
C ASN A 193 2.38 -12.98 -1.40
N PHE A 194 3.02 -12.69 -2.52
CA PHE A 194 2.55 -11.75 -3.54
C PHE A 194 1.80 -12.43 -4.70
N SER A 195 1.42 -13.69 -4.53
CA SER A 195 0.64 -14.41 -5.54
C SER A 195 -0.81 -14.61 -5.12
N ASP A 196 -1.66 -14.89 -6.10
CA ASP A 196 -3.07 -15.23 -5.92
C ASP A 196 -3.31 -16.69 -5.49
N LYS A 197 -2.25 -17.43 -5.16
CA LYS A 197 -2.28 -18.86 -4.84
C LYS A 197 -1.57 -19.16 -3.54
N ALA A 198 -2.01 -20.22 -2.89
CA ALA A 198 -1.25 -20.79 -1.79
C ALA A 198 0.12 -21.30 -2.29
N VAL A 199 1.18 -20.88 -1.64
CA VAL A 199 2.55 -21.26 -1.96
C VAL A 199 3.12 -22.10 -0.84
N ARG A 200 3.70 -23.25 -1.18
CA ARG A 200 4.40 -24.08 -0.19
C ARG A 200 5.64 -23.34 0.31
N PHE A 201 5.74 -23.23 1.61
CA PHE A 201 6.83 -22.58 2.30
C PHE A 201 7.53 -23.58 3.21
N LYS A 202 8.86 -23.59 3.19
CA LYS A 202 9.69 -24.34 4.15
C LYS A 202 10.48 -23.35 4.99
N ALA A 203 10.33 -23.39 6.29
CA ALA A 203 11.06 -22.47 7.15
C ALA A 203 12.58 -22.57 6.91
N PRO A 204 13.31 -21.44 6.91
CA PRO A 204 14.75 -21.45 6.89
C PRO A 204 15.33 -22.18 8.11
N GLU A 205 16.56 -22.66 7.98
CA GLU A 205 17.25 -23.35 9.06
C GLU A 205 17.25 -22.55 10.36
N GLY A 206 16.93 -23.22 11.46
CA GLY A 206 16.86 -22.61 12.79
C GLY A 206 15.55 -21.89 13.10
N PHE A 207 14.52 -22.00 12.25
CA PHE A 207 13.15 -21.59 12.58
C PHE A 207 12.27 -22.81 12.79
N ASP A 208 11.70 -22.91 13.97
CA ASP A 208 10.68 -23.90 14.34
C ASP A 208 9.33 -23.17 14.42
N LEU A 209 8.50 -23.33 13.38
CA LEU A 209 7.22 -22.63 13.29
C LEU A 209 6.20 -23.11 14.31
N GLU A 210 6.34 -24.33 14.83
CA GLU A 210 5.42 -24.87 15.86
C GLU A 210 5.69 -24.26 17.24
N LYS A 211 6.94 -23.85 17.48
CA LYS A 211 7.36 -23.18 18.73
C LYS A 211 7.42 -21.66 18.61
N GLY A 212 7.29 -21.14 17.42
CA GLY A 212 7.29 -19.72 17.15
C GLY A 212 6.00 -19.05 17.60
N MET A 213 6.10 -17.76 17.96
CA MET A 213 4.93 -16.94 18.21
C MET A 213 4.55 -16.20 16.91
N LEU A 214 3.32 -16.39 16.45
CA LEU A 214 2.78 -15.58 15.35
C LEU A 214 2.45 -14.18 15.88
N LEU A 215 3.10 -13.16 15.34
CA LEU A 215 2.84 -11.77 15.72
C LEU A 215 1.65 -11.20 14.97
N ILE A 216 1.58 -11.46 13.67
CA ILE A 216 0.48 -11.01 12.80
C ILE A 216 0.45 -11.90 11.56
N GLY A 217 -0.74 -12.12 11.02
CA GLY A 217 -0.95 -12.91 9.80
C GLY A 217 -2.41 -12.86 9.34
N ASN A 218 -2.66 -13.38 8.15
CA ASN A 218 -3.98 -13.60 7.57
C ASN A 218 -4.08 -15.03 7.08
#